data_b64613a56ca9fdd9d5da38aef06b0d72
#
_entry.id   b64613a56ca9fdd9d5da38aef06b0d72
#
_cell.length_a   1.000
_cell.length_b   1.000
_cell.length_c   1.000
_cell.angle_alpha   90.00
_cell.angle_beta   90.00
_cell.angle_gamma   90.00
#
_symmetry.space_group_name_H-M   'P 1'
#
loop_
_entity.id
_entity.type
_entity.pdbx_description
1 polymer ?
#
loop_
_entity_poly.entity_id
_entity_poly.type
_entity_poly.pdbx_seq_one_letter_code
_entity_poly.pdbx_strand_id
1 'polypeptide(L)'
;MKHHSLSRTRVALAIGALLLAGCNDNDSTPKPEQPVLGHRTVTLIEQDGLQFKDLDGSGTLTPYEDWRLGAAERARDLVGRLTLAQKAGLMMHGTLVLDGAGRVNLAAMDKMLREDGVNTFITRMAGDPAAIAADNNTLQALLEGVGFGIPMTVSTDPRNHFTHDPNATSIGAGAFSQWPETLGLAAIGDAALVQRFGDIARQEYRAVGIHEALSPQADLATEPRWGRINGTFGEDNLLAKSLVKAYIEGFQQGSEGIGKESVVTVVKHFAGAGPQKDGLDAHNPWGKEQVYPGGQFAYHLVPFEGAFEARVAAVMPYYAMPLGLTQDGQPVEEVGFGFNRQIITDLLRGHFKFDGVVLSDWGIVNDCDSRCEQGLTQDEVNAGVSPWTVPFGMSWGVEKLTKAAMLFT
;
A
#
# COMPACT_ATOMS: atom_id res chain seq x y z
N MET A 1 65.46 38.17 11.05
CA MET A 1 66.14 39.28 10.35
C MET A 1 65.22 39.81 9.26
N LYS A 2 64.98 41.15 9.32
CA LYS A 2 64.36 42.10 8.34
C LYS A 2 62.88 41.83 7.98
N HIS A 3 62.01 42.50 8.59
CA HIS A 3 61.27 43.81 8.46
C HIS A 3 61.28 44.42 7.05
N HIS A 4 60.07 44.73 6.58
CA HIS A 4 59.59 46.02 6.05
C HIS A 4 58.10 45.80 5.62
N SER A 5 57.17 46.43 6.28
CA SER A 5 56.71 47.81 6.41
C SER A 5 55.93 48.35 5.19
N LEU A 6 54.67 48.54 5.42
CA LEU A 6 53.75 49.62 5.07
C LEU A 6 53.70 50.17 3.61
N SER A 7 52.51 50.21 3.06
CA SER A 7 51.99 51.52 2.58
C SER A 7 50.46 51.52 2.48
N ARG A 8 49.88 52.43 3.21
CA ARG A 8 48.48 52.92 3.04
C ARG A 8 48.47 53.99 1.95
N THR A 9 47.49 53.91 1.03
CA THR A 9 47.12 55.11 0.29
C THR A 9 45.61 55.20 0.17
N ARG A 10 45.10 56.36 0.54
CA ARG A 10 43.69 56.78 0.60
C ARG A 10 43.25 57.37 -0.74
N VAL A 11 41.88 57.44 -0.87
CA VAL A 11 41.08 58.50 -1.49
C VAL A 11 40.81 58.33 -2.99
N ALA A 12 39.52 58.20 -3.37
CA ALA A 12 38.68 59.35 -3.67
C ALA A 12 37.23 58.94 -3.87
N LEU A 13 36.34 59.75 -3.26
CA LEU A 13 34.92 59.85 -3.58
C LEU A 13 34.71 60.26 -5.03
N ALA A 14 33.76 59.60 -5.73
CA ALA A 14 33.07 60.23 -6.85
C ALA A 14 31.56 59.97 -6.67
N ILE A 15 30.88 61.02 -6.30
CA ILE A 15 29.42 61.19 -6.29
C ILE A 15 28.98 61.46 -7.74
N GLY A 16 27.94 60.78 -8.18
CA GLY A 16 27.14 61.33 -9.27
C GLY A 16 26.70 60.33 -10.36
N ALA A 17 25.51 59.85 -10.22
CA ALA A 17 24.41 59.97 -11.21
C ALA A 17 23.31 58.99 -10.85
N LEU A 18 22.18 59.49 -10.37
CA LEU A 18 20.90 58.82 -10.34
C LEU A 18 20.56 58.41 -11.79
N LEU A 19 20.53 57.14 -12.07
CA LEU A 19 19.73 56.58 -13.14
C LEU A 19 18.58 55.83 -12.46
N LEU A 20 17.41 56.37 -12.54
CA LEU A 20 16.11 55.71 -12.34
C LEU A 20 16.03 54.57 -13.37
N ALA A 21 16.54 53.41 -13.03
CA ALA A 21 16.16 52.17 -13.70
C ALA A 21 14.83 51.75 -13.10
N GLY A 22 13.78 51.88 -13.89
CA GLY A 22 12.45 51.41 -13.54
C GLY A 22 12.52 49.94 -13.12
N CYS A 23 11.93 49.62 -11.97
CA CYS A 23 11.58 48.28 -11.59
C CYS A 23 10.68 47.72 -12.69
N ASN A 24 11.24 46.90 -13.54
CA ASN A 24 10.48 46.00 -14.37
C ASN A 24 10.14 44.83 -13.44
N ASP A 25 9.02 44.91 -12.74
CA ASP A 25 8.42 43.79 -12.01
C ASP A 25 7.95 42.74 -13.04
N ASN A 26 8.92 42.09 -13.70
CA ASN A 26 8.70 40.85 -14.39
C ASN A 26 9.09 39.70 -13.46
N ASP A 27 8.46 39.67 -12.29
CA ASP A 27 8.40 38.43 -11.46
C ASP A 27 7.30 37.56 -12.03
N SER A 28 7.49 37.13 -13.31
CA SER A 28 6.64 36.12 -13.92
C SER A 28 7.10 34.75 -13.42
N THR A 29 6.72 34.40 -12.20
CA THR A 29 6.62 32.99 -11.84
C THR A 29 5.80 32.31 -12.95
N PRO A 30 6.32 31.28 -13.62
CA PRO A 30 5.60 30.61 -14.71
C PRO A 30 4.22 30.21 -14.19
N LYS A 31 3.15 30.64 -14.89
CA LYS A 31 1.81 30.15 -14.53
C LYS A 31 1.84 28.62 -14.59
N PRO A 32 1.28 27.92 -13.58
CA PRO A 32 1.21 26.49 -13.62
C PRO A 32 0.44 26.03 -14.87
N GLU A 33 0.94 24.98 -15.51
CA GLU A 33 0.29 24.41 -16.67
C GLU A 33 -1.00 23.70 -16.25
N GLN A 34 -2.09 23.92 -17.01
CA GLN A 34 -3.37 23.29 -16.76
C GLN A 34 -3.28 21.77 -16.98
N PRO A 35 -3.48 20.94 -15.95
CA PRO A 35 -3.55 19.50 -16.13
C PRO A 35 -4.85 19.10 -16.85
N VAL A 36 -4.82 17.96 -17.52
CA VAL A 36 -6.04 17.34 -18.03
C VAL A 36 -6.91 16.92 -16.86
N LEU A 37 -8.07 17.55 -16.69
CA LEU A 37 -9.05 17.21 -15.67
C LEU A 37 -10.06 16.21 -16.25
N GLY A 38 -9.88 14.91 -15.95
CA GLY A 38 -10.93 13.93 -16.21
C GLY A 38 -12.09 14.15 -15.23
N HIS A 39 -13.22 14.66 -15.68
CA HIS A 39 -14.45 14.81 -14.87
C HIS A 39 -15.65 14.20 -15.59
N ARG A 40 -16.63 13.71 -14.86
CA ARG A 40 -17.84 13.06 -15.37
C ARG A 40 -19.11 13.63 -14.78
N THR A 41 -19.13 13.86 -13.47
CA THR A 41 -20.34 14.18 -12.70
C THR A 41 -20.28 15.54 -12.03
N VAL A 42 -19.09 16.09 -11.80
CA VAL A 42 -18.89 17.39 -11.15
C VAL A 42 -18.70 18.51 -12.16
N THR A 43 -19.02 19.74 -11.75
CA THR A 43 -18.75 20.96 -12.49
C THR A 43 -17.28 21.37 -12.35
N LEU A 44 -16.87 22.34 -13.17
CA LEU A 44 -15.55 22.94 -13.06
C LEU A 44 -15.67 24.35 -12.51
N ILE A 45 -14.78 24.70 -11.58
CA ILE A 45 -14.56 26.06 -11.09
C ILE A 45 -13.48 26.67 -11.97
N GLU A 46 -13.68 27.91 -12.41
CA GLU A 46 -12.65 28.69 -13.09
C GLU A 46 -12.09 29.75 -12.14
N GLN A 47 -10.78 29.73 -11.92
CA GLN A 47 -10.07 30.72 -11.11
C GLN A 47 -8.69 31.02 -11.70
N ASP A 48 -8.34 32.29 -11.84
CA ASP A 48 -7.06 32.76 -12.39
C ASP A 48 -6.77 32.25 -13.83
N GLY A 49 -7.81 31.93 -14.59
CA GLY A 49 -7.72 31.36 -15.94
C GLY A 49 -7.31 29.88 -15.94
N LEU A 50 -7.53 29.18 -14.83
CA LEU A 50 -7.32 27.74 -14.65
C LEU A 50 -8.62 27.08 -14.21
N GLN A 51 -8.75 25.79 -14.51
CA GLN A 51 -9.91 24.98 -14.17
C GLN A 51 -9.60 24.03 -13.03
N PHE A 52 -10.59 23.83 -12.15
CA PHE A 52 -10.55 22.93 -10.99
C PHE A 52 -11.86 22.16 -10.92
N LYS A 53 -11.83 20.96 -10.35
CA LYS A 53 -13.06 20.19 -10.09
C LYS A 53 -13.75 20.73 -8.84
N ASP A 54 -15.04 21.01 -8.95
CA ASP A 54 -15.92 21.35 -7.82
C ASP A 54 -16.40 20.04 -7.16
N LEU A 55 -15.55 19.46 -6.32
CA LEU A 55 -15.77 18.11 -5.77
C LEU A 55 -16.77 18.09 -4.61
N ASP A 56 -16.96 19.23 -3.92
CA ASP A 56 -17.92 19.36 -2.83
C ASP A 56 -19.22 20.09 -3.25
N GLY A 57 -19.30 20.50 -4.52
CA GLY A 57 -20.47 21.20 -5.08
C GLY A 57 -20.70 22.60 -4.51
N SER A 58 -19.67 23.21 -3.90
CA SER A 58 -19.78 24.54 -3.26
C SER A 58 -19.71 25.70 -4.25
N GLY A 59 -19.21 25.48 -5.46
CA GLY A 59 -18.90 26.49 -6.46
C GLY A 59 -17.72 27.40 -6.08
N THR A 60 -16.97 27.05 -5.05
CA THR A 60 -15.82 27.83 -4.55
C THR A 60 -14.61 26.93 -4.41
N LEU A 61 -13.49 27.31 -5.02
CA LEU A 61 -12.26 26.54 -4.93
C LEU A 61 -11.75 26.42 -3.49
N THR A 62 -11.67 25.20 -3.01
CA THR A 62 -11.14 24.90 -1.69
C THR A 62 -9.72 24.31 -1.78
N PRO A 63 -8.91 24.33 -0.69
CA PRO A 63 -7.54 23.86 -0.75
C PRO A 63 -7.40 22.39 -1.20
N TYR A 64 -8.31 21.49 -0.82
CA TYR A 64 -8.20 20.08 -1.23
C TYR A 64 -8.50 19.87 -2.73
N GLU A 65 -9.23 20.76 -3.37
CA GLU A 65 -9.54 20.74 -4.81
C GLU A 65 -8.43 21.38 -5.65
N ASP A 66 -7.64 22.26 -5.03
CA ASP A 66 -6.59 22.99 -5.72
C ASP A 66 -5.40 22.07 -6.03
N TRP A 67 -5.36 21.59 -7.26
CA TRP A 67 -4.30 20.68 -7.74
C TRP A 67 -2.90 21.33 -7.76
N ARG A 68 -2.79 22.66 -7.60
CA ARG A 68 -1.50 23.38 -7.51
C ARG A 68 -0.82 23.16 -6.18
N LEU A 69 -1.59 22.83 -5.13
CA LEU A 69 -1.09 22.55 -3.79
C LEU A 69 -0.52 21.14 -3.67
N GLY A 70 0.41 20.96 -2.74
CA GLY A 70 0.99 19.67 -2.43
C GLY A 70 -0.02 18.69 -1.83
N ALA A 71 0.20 17.40 -2.05
CA ALA A 71 -0.72 16.35 -1.57
C ALA A 71 -0.96 16.42 -0.05
N ALA A 72 0.07 16.69 0.75
CA ALA A 72 -0.06 16.79 2.21
C ALA A 72 -0.93 17.98 2.66
N GLU A 73 -0.87 19.09 1.94
CA GLU A 73 -1.69 20.27 2.23
C GLU A 73 -3.15 20.01 1.88
N ARG A 74 -3.39 19.47 0.69
CA ARG A 74 -4.72 19.06 0.22
C ARG A 74 -5.36 18.03 1.15
N ALA A 75 -4.61 17.01 1.54
CA ALA A 75 -5.08 15.98 2.47
C ALA A 75 -5.44 16.56 3.85
N ARG A 76 -4.63 17.48 4.37
CA ARG A 76 -4.91 18.13 5.66
C ARG A 76 -6.21 18.92 5.64
N ASP A 77 -6.46 19.67 4.58
CA ASP A 77 -7.72 20.42 4.42
C ASP A 77 -8.90 19.46 4.33
N LEU A 78 -8.82 18.43 3.48
CA LEU A 78 -9.87 17.43 3.33
C LEU A 78 -10.19 16.72 4.65
N VAL A 79 -9.17 16.24 5.37
CA VAL A 79 -9.35 15.56 6.68
C VAL A 79 -10.03 16.49 7.69
N GLY A 80 -9.76 17.79 7.64
CA GLY A 80 -10.45 18.78 8.47
C GLY A 80 -11.95 18.91 8.20
N ARG A 81 -12.40 18.58 6.99
CA ARG A 81 -13.80 18.65 6.55
C ARG A 81 -14.60 17.39 6.84
N LEU A 82 -13.92 16.24 6.93
CA LEU A 82 -14.54 14.93 7.11
C LEU A 82 -15.08 14.74 8.53
N THR A 83 -16.26 14.16 8.62
CA THR A 83 -16.82 13.63 9.87
C THR A 83 -16.04 12.41 10.37
N LEU A 84 -16.21 12.03 11.62
CA LEU A 84 -15.59 10.81 12.17
C LEU A 84 -16.04 9.55 11.41
N ALA A 85 -17.30 9.45 11.03
CA ALA A 85 -17.82 8.33 10.25
C ALA A 85 -17.15 8.23 8.87
N GLN A 86 -17.00 9.35 8.16
CA GLN A 86 -16.30 9.39 6.87
C GLN A 86 -14.83 9.02 7.00
N LYS A 87 -14.15 9.50 8.05
CA LYS A 87 -12.76 9.09 8.35
C LYS A 87 -12.66 7.58 8.58
N ALA A 88 -13.59 7.00 9.33
CA ALA A 88 -13.64 5.55 9.55
C ALA A 88 -13.87 4.78 8.24
N GLY A 89 -14.77 5.25 7.37
CA GLY A 89 -14.99 4.67 6.05
C GLY A 89 -13.73 4.67 5.18
N LEU A 90 -12.98 5.78 5.16
CA LEU A 90 -11.72 5.90 4.42
C LEU A 90 -10.60 4.99 4.95
N MET A 91 -10.69 4.54 6.20
CA MET A 91 -9.76 3.58 6.79
C MET A 91 -10.13 2.13 6.48
N MET A 92 -11.28 1.88 5.86
CA MET A 92 -11.72 0.53 5.49
C MET A 92 -11.21 0.14 4.10
N HIS A 93 -10.70 -1.07 3.99
CA HIS A 93 -10.34 -1.69 2.71
C HIS A 93 -11.32 -2.84 2.43
N GLY A 94 -12.29 -2.55 1.58
CA GLY A 94 -13.36 -3.48 1.24
C GLY A 94 -12.99 -4.48 0.15
N THR A 95 -13.96 -5.30 -0.24
CA THR A 95 -13.86 -6.19 -1.41
C THR A 95 -14.95 -5.80 -2.41
N LEU A 96 -14.61 -5.64 -3.68
CA LEU A 96 -15.59 -5.39 -4.73
C LEU A 96 -16.57 -6.58 -4.82
N VAL A 97 -17.85 -6.30 -4.67
CA VAL A 97 -18.89 -7.31 -4.84
C VAL A 97 -19.15 -7.52 -6.32
N LEU A 98 -19.02 -8.75 -6.78
CA LEU A 98 -19.25 -9.13 -8.17
C LEU A 98 -20.61 -9.82 -8.33
N ASP A 99 -21.22 -9.66 -9.50
CA ASP A 99 -22.39 -10.42 -9.92
C ASP A 99 -22.01 -11.79 -10.50
N GLY A 100 -23.03 -12.56 -10.92
CA GLY A 100 -22.81 -13.89 -11.51
C GLY A 100 -22.07 -13.89 -12.86
N ALA A 101 -21.87 -12.73 -13.47
CA ALA A 101 -21.09 -12.56 -14.69
C ALA A 101 -19.65 -12.07 -14.41
N GLY A 102 -19.28 -11.92 -13.14
CA GLY A 102 -17.97 -11.41 -12.72
C GLY A 102 -17.79 -9.90 -12.90
N ARG A 103 -18.89 -9.15 -13.03
CA ARG A 103 -18.94 -7.69 -13.16
C ARG A 103 -19.29 -7.07 -11.79
N VAL A 104 -18.90 -5.82 -11.61
CA VAL A 104 -19.20 -5.12 -10.35
C VAL A 104 -20.71 -4.98 -10.14
N ASN A 105 -21.19 -5.44 -8.98
CA ASN A 105 -22.58 -5.29 -8.55
C ASN A 105 -22.75 -3.97 -7.78
N LEU A 106 -23.03 -2.89 -8.50
CA LEU A 106 -23.17 -1.56 -7.91
C LEU A 106 -24.28 -1.50 -6.85
N ALA A 107 -25.39 -2.23 -7.05
CA ALA A 107 -26.51 -2.23 -6.09
C ALA A 107 -26.10 -2.85 -4.74
N ALA A 108 -25.29 -3.91 -4.77
CA ALA A 108 -24.78 -4.53 -3.55
C ALA A 108 -23.73 -3.67 -2.84
N MET A 109 -23.07 -2.78 -3.57
CA MET A 109 -22.03 -1.89 -3.03
C MET A 109 -22.56 -0.52 -2.58
N ASP A 110 -23.79 -0.16 -2.94
CA ASP A 110 -24.30 1.22 -2.81
C ASP A 110 -24.16 1.77 -1.38
N LYS A 111 -24.48 0.96 -0.37
CA LYS A 111 -24.33 1.36 1.03
C LYS A 111 -22.89 1.66 1.38
N MET A 112 -21.93 0.78 1.04
CA MET A 112 -20.52 0.98 1.34
C MET A 112 -19.97 2.24 0.68
N LEU A 113 -20.38 2.50 -0.58
CA LEU A 113 -19.88 3.62 -1.37
C LEU A 113 -20.46 4.97 -0.91
N ARG A 114 -21.79 5.03 -0.64
CA ARG A 114 -22.48 6.29 -0.40
C ARG A 114 -22.70 6.62 1.06
N GLU A 115 -22.99 5.61 1.89
CA GLU A 115 -23.30 5.82 3.31
C GLU A 115 -22.09 5.60 4.19
N ASP A 116 -21.37 4.48 4.01
CA ASP A 116 -20.22 4.14 4.84
C ASP A 116 -18.94 4.87 4.42
N GLY A 117 -18.89 5.44 3.20
CA GLY A 117 -17.77 6.25 2.69
C GLY A 117 -16.51 5.45 2.41
N VAL A 118 -16.64 4.14 2.15
CA VAL A 118 -15.49 3.28 1.80
C VAL A 118 -15.08 3.57 0.36
N ASN A 119 -13.82 3.85 0.13
CA ASN A 119 -13.29 4.16 -1.21
C ASN A 119 -12.08 3.31 -1.64
N THR A 120 -11.65 2.37 -0.82
CA THR A 120 -10.56 1.45 -1.16
C THR A 120 -11.08 0.02 -1.20
N PHE A 121 -10.85 -0.67 -2.32
CA PHE A 121 -11.38 -2.01 -2.54
C PHE A 121 -10.40 -2.92 -3.27
N ILE A 122 -10.27 -4.17 -2.78
CA ILE A 122 -9.61 -5.20 -3.57
C ILE A 122 -10.55 -5.70 -4.67
N THR A 123 -10.02 -5.86 -5.89
CA THR A 123 -10.75 -6.50 -6.99
C THR A 123 -10.37 -7.96 -7.14
N ARG A 124 -11.38 -8.80 -7.36
CA ARG A 124 -11.25 -10.20 -7.79
C ARG A 124 -11.71 -10.39 -9.24
N MET A 125 -12.00 -9.29 -9.95
CA MET A 125 -12.36 -9.39 -11.37
C MET A 125 -11.24 -10.06 -12.16
N ALA A 126 -11.62 -11.03 -12.97
CA ALA A 126 -10.76 -11.75 -13.90
C ALA A 126 -11.37 -11.67 -15.31
N GLY A 127 -10.60 -11.96 -16.34
CA GLY A 127 -11.10 -12.01 -17.72
C GLY A 127 -10.72 -10.80 -18.55
N ASP A 128 -11.68 -10.24 -19.30
CA ASP A 128 -11.41 -9.18 -20.27
C ASP A 128 -10.97 -7.87 -19.63
N PRO A 129 -9.76 -7.36 -19.92
CA PRO A 129 -9.26 -6.09 -19.40
C PRO A 129 -10.15 -4.89 -19.74
N ALA A 130 -10.82 -4.89 -20.88
CA ALA A 130 -11.74 -3.82 -21.26
C ALA A 130 -12.97 -3.77 -20.35
N ALA A 131 -13.47 -4.93 -19.92
CA ALA A 131 -14.55 -5.03 -18.96
C ALA A 131 -14.12 -4.55 -17.58
N ILE A 132 -12.91 -4.92 -17.12
CA ILE A 132 -12.33 -4.45 -15.85
C ILE A 132 -12.19 -2.92 -15.86
N ALA A 133 -11.63 -2.37 -16.94
CA ALA A 133 -11.48 -0.92 -17.09
C ALA A 133 -12.83 -0.19 -17.10
N ALA A 134 -13.83 -0.74 -17.77
CA ALA A 134 -15.18 -0.15 -17.83
C ALA A 134 -15.85 -0.11 -16.45
N ASP A 135 -15.74 -1.19 -15.67
CA ASP A 135 -16.29 -1.24 -14.31
C ASP A 135 -15.57 -0.28 -13.38
N ASN A 136 -14.24 -0.25 -13.41
CA ASN A 136 -13.45 0.69 -12.61
C ASN A 136 -13.75 2.15 -12.98
N ASN A 137 -13.91 2.47 -14.27
CA ASN A 137 -14.32 3.81 -14.72
C ASN A 137 -15.73 4.18 -14.21
N THR A 138 -16.65 3.23 -14.16
CA THR A 138 -18.00 3.43 -13.63
C THR A 138 -17.97 3.75 -12.14
N LEU A 139 -17.14 3.03 -11.37
CA LEU A 139 -16.94 3.28 -9.94
C LEU A 139 -16.30 4.66 -9.69
N GLN A 140 -15.29 5.03 -10.48
CA GLN A 140 -14.66 6.36 -10.38
C GLN A 140 -15.66 7.48 -10.66
N ALA A 141 -16.46 7.35 -11.72
CA ALA A 141 -17.47 8.33 -12.07
C ALA A 141 -18.55 8.46 -10.98
N LEU A 142 -18.94 7.35 -10.35
CA LEU A 142 -19.89 7.36 -9.25
C LEU A 142 -19.31 8.11 -8.04
N LEU A 143 -18.09 7.77 -7.61
CA LEU A 143 -17.48 8.37 -6.42
C LEU A 143 -17.11 9.84 -6.62
N GLU A 144 -16.85 10.27 -7.84
CA GLU A 144 -16.63 11.70 -8.13
C GLU A 144 -17.83 12.55 -7.69
N GLY A 145 -19.06 12.02 -7.75
CA GLY A 145 -20.30 12.69 -7.32
C GLY A 145 -20.73 12.35 -5.89
N VAL A 146 -19.92 11.68 -5.09
CA VAL A 146 -20.27 11.28 -3.71
C VAL A 146 -19.42 12.03 -2.68
N GLY A 147 -20.06 12.69 -1.75
CA GLY A 147 -19.41 13.37 -0.63
C GLY A 147 -18.41 14.45 -1.11
N PHE A 148 -17.14 14.24 -0.85
CA PHE A 148 -16.05 15.14 -1.26
C PHE A 148 -15.35 14.69 -2.54
N GLY A 149 -15.94 13.81 -3.34
CA GLY A 149 -15.39 13.35 -4.61
C GLY A 149 -14.06 12.60 -4.48
N ILE A 150 -13.83 11.90 -3.37
CA ILE A 150 -12.59 11.15 -3.15
C ILE A 150 -12.54 9.96 -4.10
N PRO A 151 -11.49 9.86 -4.95
CA PRO A 151 -11.38 8.76 -5.92
C PRO A 151 -11.29 7.40 -5.25
N MET A 152 -11.74 6.34 -5.96
CA MET A 152 -11.55 4.97 -5.51
C MET A 152 -10.11 4.52 -5.74
N THR A 153 -9.53 3.88 -4.73
CA THR A 153 -8.33 3.06 -4.87
C THR A 153 -8.74 1.62 -5.13
N VAL A 154 -8.38 1.08 -6.27
CA VAL A 154 -8.60 -0.33 -6.61
C VAL A 154 -7.29 -1.07 -6.41
N SER A 155 -7.29 -2.05 -5.51
CA SER A 155 -6.16 -2.92 -5.23
C SER A 155 -6.36 -4.31 -5.85
N THR A 156 -5.28 -5.07 -5.98
CA THR A 156 -5.32 -6.45 -6.42
C THR A 156 -4.16 -7.26 -5.83
N ASP A 157 -4.40 -8.55 -5.58
CA ASP A 157 -3.32 -9.50 -5.45
C ASP A 157 -2.58 -9.68 -6.79
N PRO A 158 -1.36 -10.23 -6.80
CA PRO A 158 -0.58 -10.45 -8.02
C PRO A 158 -1.40 -11.16 -9.10
N ARG A 159 -1.32 -10.69 -10.33
CA ARG A 159 -2.07 -11.26 -11.47
C ARG A 159 -1.26 -11.48 -12.74
N ASN A 160 0.06 -11.37 -12.65
CA ASN A 160 0.96 -11.54 -13.79
C ASN A 160 1.72 -12.88 -13.78
N HIS A 161 1.24 -13.89 -13.06
CA HIS A 161 1.91 -15.18 -12.95
C HIS A 161 1.22 -16.27 -13.78
N PHE A 162 1.97 -17.29 -14.18
CA PHE A 162 1.46 -18.40 -14.98
C PHE A 162 0.39 -19.20 -14.27
N THR A 163 0.58 -19.41 -12.97
CA THR A 163 -0.30 -20.21 -12.16
C THR A 163 -1.28 -19.35 -11.41
N HIS A 164 -2.49 -19.87 -11.26
CA HIS A 164 -3.46 -19.35 -10.34
C HIS A 164 -3.48 -20.28 -9.13
N ASP A 165 -2.96 -19.78 -8.02
CA ASP A 165 -3.03 -20.49 -6.74
C ASP A 165 -3.97 -19.72 -5.81
N PRO A 166 -5.18 -20.22 -5.57
CA PRO A 166 -6.12 -19.58 -4.67
C PRO A 166 -5.62 -19.53 -3.22
N ASN A 167 -4.71 -20.42 -2.83
CA ASN A 167 -4.12 -20.42 -1.49
C ASN A 167 -2.98 -19.39 -1.37
N ALA A 168 -2.31 -19.10 -2.49
CA ALA A 168 -1.27 -18.06 -2.55
C ALA A 168 -1.85 -16.65 -2.81
N THR A 169 -3.18 -16.52 -2.88
CA THR A 169 -3.84 -15.25 -3.15
C THR A 169 -3.35 -14.58 -4.44
N SER A 170 -3.16 -15.36 -5.51
CA SER A 170 -2.88 -14.85 -6.85
C SER A 170 -4.11 -14.97 -7.75
N ILE A 171 -4.19 -14.08 -8.74
CA ILE A 171 -5.24 -14.12 -9.76
C ILE A 171 -4.58 -14.54 -11.07
N GLY A 172 -5.16 -15.52 -11.77
CA GLY A 172 -4.64 -15.94 -13.06
C GLY A 172 -4.45 -14.78 -14.03
N ALA A 173 -3.32 -14.74 -14.73
CA ALA A 173 -2.94 -13.61 -15.58
C ALA A 173 -3.98 -13.30 -16.67
N GLY A 174 -4.64 -14.31 -17.23
CA GLY A 174 -5.63 -14.09 -18.29
C GLY A 174 -4.99 -13.37 -19.47
N ALA A 175 -5.42 -12.15 -19.73
CA ALA A 175 -4.91 -11.28 -20.80
C ALA A 175 -3.77 -10.35 -20.35
N PHE A 176 -3.37 -10.38 -19.08
CA PHE A 176 -2.16 -9.70 -18.61
C PHE A 176 -0.92 -10.47 -19.04
N SER A 177 0.24 -9.81 -19.04
CA SER A 177 1.51 -10.47 -19.34
C SER A 177 1.80 -11.58 -18.34
N GLN A 178 2.37 -12.68 -18.82
CA GLN A 178 2.61 -13.89 -18.02
C GLN A 178 4.07 -14.02 -17.67
N TRP A 179 4.36 -14.10 -16.39
CA TRP A 179 5.68 -14.18 -15.80
C TRP A 179 5.77 -15.37 -14.83
N PRO A 180 6.98 -15.89 -14.58
CA PRO A 180 7.18 -16.85 -13.49
C PRO A 180 6.68 -16.28 -12.16
N GLU A 181 6.30 -17.16 -11.23
CA GLU A 181 6.13 -16.79 -9.82
C GLU A 181 7.39 -16.14 -9.28
N THR A 182 7.28 -15.38 -8.19
CA THR A 182 8.42 -14.66 -7.62
C THR A 182 9.57 -15.58 -7.23
N LEU A 183 9.27 -16.81 -6.80
CA LEU A 183 10.30 -17.83 -6.57
C LEU A 183 11.06 -18.19 -7.86
N GLY A 184 10.36 -18.27 -8.98
CA GLY A 184 10.97 -18.46 -10.29
C GLY A 184 11.83 -17.28 -10.74
N LEU A 185 11.39 -16.05 -10.47
CA LEU A 185 12.19 -14.83 -10.69
C LEU A 185 13.44 -14.82 -9.80
N ALA A 186 13.33 -15.28 -8.56
CA ALA A 186 14.47 -15.42 -7.65
C ALA A 186 15.48 -16.47 -8.13
N ALA A 187 15.02 -17.58 -8.72
CA ALA A 187 15.89 -18.58 -9.31
C ALA A 187 16.71 -18.03 -10.50
N ILE A 188 16.20 -17.02 -11.19
CA ILE A 188 16.97 -16.29 -12.23
C ILE A 188 17.98 -15.33 -11.58
N GLY A 189 17.62 -14.69 -10.45
CA GLY A 189 18.52 -13.84 -9.67
C GLY A 189 18.84 -12.49 -10.31
N ASP A 190 18.05 -12.01 -11.28
CA ASP A 190 18.30 -10.75 -12.00
C ASP A 190 17.35 -9.65 -11.50
N ALA A 191 17.88 -8.73 -10.68
CA ALA A 191 17.13 -7.60 -10.16
C ALA A 191 16.63 -6.63 -11.24
N ALA A 192 17.39 -6.46 -12.33
CA ALA A 192 16.96 -5.60 -13.43
C ALA A 192 15.77 -6.20 -14.17
N LEU A 193 15.73 -7.52 -14.31
CA LEU A 193 14.58 -8.24 -14.86
C LEU A 193 13.34 -8.08 -13.96
N VAL A 194 13.51 -8.18 -12.64
CA VAL A 194 12.41 -8.00 -11.68
C VAL A 194 11.88 -6.57 -11.69
N GLN A 195 12.75 -5.57 -11.79
CA GLN A 195 12.35 -4.17 -11.93
C GLN A 195 11.57 -3.94 -13.23
N ARG A 196 12.03 -4.52 -14.34
CA ARG A 196 11.32 -4.47 -15.62
C ARG A 196 9.96 -5.18 -15.56
N PHE A 197 9.87 -6.32 -14.89
CA PHE A 197 8.62 -7.00 -14.61
C PHE A 197 7.65 -6.06 -13.87
N GLY A 198 8.10 -5.44 -12.77
CA GLY A 198 7.29 -4.50 -12.00
C GLY A 198 6.79 -3.31 -12.84
N ASP A 199 7.63 -2.74 -13.70
CA ASP A 199 7.21 -1.64 -14.58
C ASP A 199 6.17 -2.06 -15.63
N ILE A 200 6.30 -3.25 -16.21
CA ILE A 200 5.31 -3.79 -17.15
C ILE A 200 3.98 -4.03 -16.43
N ALA A 201 4.00 -4.71 -15.28
CA ALA A 201 2.80 -4.96 -14.48
C ALA A 201 2.12 -3.64 -14.04
N ARG A 202 2.89 -2.65 -13.65
CA ARG A 202 2.40 -1.29 -13.32
C ARG A 202 1.61 -0.68 -14.49
N GLN A 203 2.15 -0.74 -15.70
CA GLN A 203 1.48 -0.21 -16.89
C GLN A 203 0.16 -0.92 -17.17
N GLU A 204 0.15 -2.25 -17.06
CA GLU A 204 -1.05 -3.05 -17.25
C GLU A 204 -2.11 -2.79 -16.18
N TYR A 205 -1.70 -2.67 -14.90
CA TYR A 205 -2.62 -2.33 -13.80
C TYR A 205 -3.26 -0.97 -14.02
N ARG A 206 -2.47 0.04 -14.32
CA ARG A 206 -2.98 1.39 -14.61
C ARG A 206 -3.92 1.42 -15.81
N ALA A 207 -3.64 0.64 -16.85
CA ALA A 207 -4.48 0.57 -18.05
C ALA A 207 -5.92 0.10 -17.75
N VAL A 208 -6.09 -0.70 -16.70
CA VAL A 208 -7.40 -1.18 -16.26
C VAL A 208 -7.94 -0.48 -15.00
N GLY A 209 -7.26 0.57 -14.53
CA GLY A 209 -7.70 1.35 -13.37
C GLY A 209 -7.40 0.71 -12.02
N ILE A 210 -6.40 -0.15 -11.92
CA ILE A 210 -5.85 -0.68 -10.67
C ILE A 210 -4.68 0.21 -10.25
N HIS A 211 -4.67 0.68 -8.99
CA HIS A 211 -3.70 1.64 -8.50
C HIS A 211 -2.90 1.14 -7.29
N GLU A 212 -3.23 -0.05 -6.77
CA GLU A 212 -2.54 -0.64 -5.64
C GLU A 212 -2.32 -2.14 -5.85
N ALA A 213 -1.07 -2.58 -5.65
CA ALA A 213 -0.64 -3.97 -5.70
C ALA A 213 -0.40 -4.48 -4.28
N LEU A 214 -1.14 -5.52 -3.85
CA LEU A 214 -0.94 -6.19 -2.57
C LEU A 214 0.27 -7.14 -2.65
N SER A 215 1.39 -6.58 -2.97
CA SER A 215 2.68 -7.23 -3.23
C SER A 215 3.82 -6.21 -3.17
N PRO A 216 5.09 -6.63 -3.04
CA PRO A 216 5.59 -8.01 -3.06
C PRO A 216 5.46 -8.72 -1.72
N GLN A 217 5.57 -10.06 -1.75
CA GLN A 217 5.74 -10.90 -0.57
C GLN A 217 7.24 -10.96 -0.23
N ALA A 218 7.64 -10.27 0.84
CA ALA A 218 9.03 -10.20 1.32
C ALA A 218 9.39 -11.30 2.32
N ASP A 219 8.49 -12.25 2.50
CA ASP A 219 8.68 -13.43 3.34
C ASP A 219 9.80 -14.31 2.76
N LEU A 220 10.50 -15.07 3.63
CA LEU A 220 11.54 -16.00 3.21
C LEU A 220 11.04 -17.46 3.24
N ALA A 221 11.41 -18.25 2.25
CA ALA A 221 11.05 -19.66 2.11
C ALA A 221 11.85 -20.56 3.07
N THR A 222 11.91 -20.23 4.36
CA THR A 222 12.72 -20.95 5.36
C THR A 222 12.04 -22.20 5.91
N GLU A 223 10.73 -22.35 5.72
CA GLU A 223 9.98 -23.58 5.98
C GLU A 223 9.41 -24.11 4.65
N PRO A 224 10.07 -25.09 4.02
CA PRO A 224 9.70 -25.51 2.66
C PRO A 224 8.34 -26.21 2.55
N ARG A 225 7.75 -26.64 3.68
CA ARG A 225 6.40 -27.23 3.72
C ARG A 225 5.29 -26.18 3.72
N TRP A 226 5.63 -24.91 3.93
CA TRP A 226 4.65 -23.82 3.90
C TRP A 226 4.08 -23.63 2.49
N GLY A 227 2.75 -23.64 2.37
CA GLY A 227 2.06 -23.61 1.07
C GLY A 227 2.22 -22.32 0.25
N ARG A 228 2.82 -21.25 0.81
CA ARG A 228 2.95 -19.94 0.14
C ARG A 228 4.39 -19.60 -0.26
N ILE A 229 5.30 -20.56 -0.27
CA ILE A 229 6.71 -20.34 -0.64
C ILE A 229 6.88 -19.85 -2.09
N ASN A 230 5.97 -20.21 -2.99
CA ASN A 230 6.00 -19.81 -4.40
C ASN A 230 5.88 -18.29 -4.60
N GLY A 231 5.22 -17.59 -3.67
CA GLY A 231 5.10 -16.14 -3.65
C GLY A 231 6.31 -15.40 -3.08
N THR A 232 7.31 -16.11 -2.55
CA THR A 232 8.52 -15.53 -1.96
C THR A 232 9.62 -15.35 -2.99
N PHE A 233 10.67 -14.60 -2.64
CA PHE A 233 11.93 -14.55 -3.40
C PHE A 233 12.97 -15.54 -2.88
N GLY A 234 12.54 -16.71 -2.36
CA GLY A 234 13.42 -17.74 -1.85
C GLY A 234 13.82 -17.57 -0.40
N GLU A 235 14.89 -18.28 0.00
CA GLU A 235 15.34 -18.33 1.41
C GLU A 235 16.53 -17.42 1.70
N ASP A 236 17.26 -16.96 0.67
CA ASP A 236 18.39 -16.06 0.83
C ASP A 236 17.90 -14.62 1.06
N ASN A 237 18.20 -14.10 2.24
CA ASN A 237 17.70 -12.79 2.65
C ASN A 237 18.28 -11.61 1.85
N LEU A 238 19.54 -11.70 1.39
CA LEU A 238 20.16 -10.62 0.63
C LEU A 238 19.66 -10.60 -0.82
N LEU A 239 19.50 -11.77 -1.43
CA LEU A 239 18.85 -11.88 -2.73
C LEU A 239 17.42 -11.36 -2.65
N ALA A 240 16.64 -11.83 -1.67
CA ALA A 240 15.28 -11.39 -1.46
C ALA A 240 15.20 -9.87 -1.24
N LYS A 241 16.10 -9.27 -0.43
CA LYS A 241 16.21 -7.80 -0.25
C LYS A 241 16.37 -7.08 -1.59
N SER A 242 17.31 -7.55 -2.42
CA SER A 242 17.58 -6.96 -3.74
C SER A 242 16.38 -7.03 -4.67
N LEU A 243 15.71 -8.20 -4.72
CA LEU A 243 14.58 -8.43 -5.61
C LEU A 243 13.29 -7.74 -5.13
N VAL A 244 13.02 -7.69 -3.83
CA VAL A 244 11.93 -6.92 -3.23
C VAL A 244 12.07 -5.44 -3.57
N LYS A 245 13.29 -4.88 -3.40
CA LYS A 245 13.58 -3.50 -3.78
C LYS A 245 13.31 -3.26 -5.26
N ALA A 246 13.85 -4.09 -6.14
CA ALA A 246 13.67 -3.97 -7.58
C ALA A 246 12.20 -4.07 -8.01
N TYR A 247 11.43 -4.96 -7.39
CA TYR A 247 10.00 -5.11 -7.62
C TYR A 247 9.26 -3.81 -7.32
N ILE A 248 9.48 -3.25 -6.13
CA ILE A 248 8.83 -2.00 -5.68
C ILE A 248 9.22 -0.84 -6.57
N GLU A 249 10.51 -0.68 -6.89
CA GLU A 249 10.99 0.37 -7.79
C GLU A 249 10.38 0.26 -9.19
N GLY A 250 10.12 -0.95 -9.69
CA GLY A 250 9.41 -1.17 -10.94
C GLY A 250 7.96 -0.65 -10.87
N PHE A 251 7.21 -1.01 -9.85
CA PHE A 251 5.83 -0.56 -9.65
C PHE A 251 5.72 0.95 -9.34
N GLN A 252 6.72 1.52 -8.69
CA GLN A 252 6.76 2.95 -8.35
C GLN A 252 7.35 3.82 -9.46
N GLN A 253 8.00 3.22 -10.46
CA GLN A 253 8.75 3.90 -11.52
C GLN A 253 9.98 4.66 -10.97
N GLY A 254 10.65 4.09 -9.98
CA GLY A 254 11.88 4.61 -9.40
C GLY A 254 11.98 4.45 -7.88
N SER A 255 13.08 4.95 -7.32
CA SER A 255 13.44 4.83 -5.89
C SER A 255 12.92 5.97 -5.01
N GLU A 256 12.28 6.99 -5.60
CA GLU A 256 11.86 8.20 -4.87
C GLU A 256 10.48 8.08 -4.20
N GLY A 257 9.92 6.87 -4.14
CA GLY A 257 8.57 6.61 -3.68
C GLY A 257 7.51 6.79 -4.77
N ILE A 258 6.27 6.97 -4.39
CA ILE A 258 5.15 7.05 -5.33
C ILE A 258 5.09 8.40 -6.06
N GLY A 259 4.81 8.36 -7.36
CA GLY A 259 4.61 9.50 -8.25
C GLY A 259 3.31 9.35 -9.05
N LYS A 260 3.10 10.23 -10.02
CA LYS A 260 1.86 10.27 -10.83
C LYS A 260 1.60 8.98 -11.63
N GLU A 261 2.66 8.31 -12.04
CA GLU A 261 2.58 7.11 -12.88
C GLU A 261 2.77 5.82 -12.10
N SER A 262 2.90 5.90 -10.78
CA SER A 262 3.10 4.74 -9.92
C SER A 262 1.84 3.90 -9.74
N VAL A 263 2.03 2.64 -9.40
CA VAL A 263 1.08 1.80 -8.66
C VAL A 263 1.65 1.63 -7.25
N VAL A 264 0.84 1.88 -6.24
CA VAL A 264 1.21 1.68 -4.84
C VAL A 264 1.54 0.21 -4.61
N THR A 265 2.60 -0.08 -3.87
CA THR A 265 2.94 -1.44 -3.44
C THR A 265 2.70 -1.58 -1.94
N VAL A 266 2.20 -2.75 -1.54
CA VAL A 266 2.02 -3.15 -0.15
C VAL A 266 2.96 -4.31 0.12
N VAL A 267 4.10 -4.05 0.75
CA VAL A 267 5.02 -5.13 1.11
C VAL A 267 4.45 -5.98 2.23
N LYS A 268 4.53 -7.29 2.09
CA LYS A 268 3.91 -8.25 3.01
C LYS A 268 4.79 -9.49 3.22
N HIS A 269 4.62 -10.23 4.31
CA HIS A 269 3.79 -9.94 5.48
C HIS A 269 4.71 -9.61 6.66
N PHE A 270 4.69 -8.39 7.13
CA PHE A 270 5.63 -7.92 8.17
C PHE A 270 5.31 -8.57 9.54
N ALA A 271 6.29 -9.10 10.26
CA ALA A 271 7.75 -9.03 10.08
C ALA A 271 8.36 -10.35 9.56
N GLY A 272 7.81 -10.91 8.47
CA GLY A 272 8.31 -12.13 7.81
C GLY A 272 7.49 -13.37 8.17
N ALA A 273 6.71 -13.91 7.20
CA ALA A 273 5.80 -15.04 7.42
C ALA A 273 6.44 -16.43 7.24
N GLY A 274 7.68 -16.51 6.76
CA GLY A 274 8.32 -17.76 6.33
C GLY A 274 8.45 -18.87 7.39
N PRO A 275 8.83 -18.59 8.66
CA PRO A 275 9.14 -19.64 9.63
C PRO A 275 7.88 -20.17 10.34
N GLN A 276 6.93 -20.68 9.56
CA GLN A 276 5.69 -21.28 10.05
C GLN A 276 5.94 -22.60 10.77
N LYS A 277 5.45 -22.73 11.98
CA LYS A 277 5.56 -23.98 12.74
C LYS A 277 4.90 -25.11 11.97
N ASP A 278 5.67 -26.17 11.72
CA ASP A 278 5.27 -27.37 10.99
C ASP A 278 4.81 -27.13 9.52
N GLY A 279 5.10 -25.96 8.96
CA GLY A 279 4.66 -25.57 7.63
C GLY A 279 3.19 -25.16 7.53
N LEU A 280 2.51 -25.03 8.67
CA LEU A 280 1.09 -24.74 8.71
C LEU A 280 0.83 -23.24 8.53
N ASP A 281 -0.13 -22.88 7.67
CA ASP A 281 -0.42 -21.50 7.31
C ASP A 281 -1.36 -20.81 8.29
N ALA A 282 -1.06 -19.56 8.61
CA ALA A 282 -1.78 -18.76 9.61
C ALA A 282 -3.18 -18.30 9.18
N HIS A 283 -3.61 -18.58 7.96
CA HIS A 283 -5.02 -18.46 7.58
C HIS A 283 -5.90 -19.53 8.24
N ASN A 284 -5.29 -20.47 8.96
CA ASN A 284 -5.98 -21.54 9.65
C ASN A 284 -5.62 -21.55 11.13
N PRO A 285 -6.54 -21.91 12.03
CA PRO A 285 -6.31 -21.91 13.47
C PRO A 285 -5.10 -22.73 13.93
N TRP A 286 -4.84 -23.85 13.24
CA TRP A 286 -3.70 -24.74 13.53
C TRP A 286 -2.36 -24.18 13.06
N GLY A 287 -2.35 -23.18 12.16
CA GLY A 287 -1.15 -22.52 11.63
C GLY A 287 -0.80 -21.20 12.28
N LYS A 288 -1.43 -20.86 13.40
CA LYS A 288 -1.27 -19.56 14.09
C LYS A 288 0.13 -19.29 14.62
N GLU A 289 0.95 -20.31 14.79
CA GLU A 289 2.23 -20.22 15.47
C GLU A 289 3.40 -20.07 14.51
N GLN A 290 4.27 -19.12 14.81
CA GLN A 290 5.51 -18.87 14.09
C GLN A 290 6.69 -19.02 15.03
N VAL A 291 7.73 -19.77 14.61
CA VAL A 291 8.83 -20.18 15.45
C VAL A 291 10.18 -19.86 14.83
N TYR A 292 11.14 -19.49 15.66
CA TYR A 292 12.50 -19.18 15.23
C TYR A 292 13.52 -20.03 15.99
N PRO A 293 13.58 -21.36 15.73
CA PRO A 293 14.42 -22.28 16.51
C PRO A 293 15.90 -21.95 16.42
N GLY A 294 16.35 -21.30 15.35
CA GLY A 294 17.71 -20.80 15.18
C GLY A 294 17.97 -19.42 15.75
N GLY A 295 16.96 -18.76 16.37
CA GLY A 295 17.08 -17.39 16.86
C GLY A 295 17.29 -16.33 15.77
N GLN A 296 16.93 -16.62 14.52
CA GLN A 296 17.26 -15.82 13.34
C GLN A 296 16.14 -14.85 12.92
N PHE A 297 15.42 -14.24 13.86
CA PHE A 297 14.37 -13.28 13.54
C PHE A 297 14.88 -12.13 12.68
N ALA A 298 16.04 -11.58 13.02
CA ALA A 298 16.65 -10.48 12.25
C ALA A 298 16.92 -10.85 10.78
N TYR A 299 17.17 -12.12 10.47
CA TYR A 299 17.36 -12.61 9.12
C TYR A 299 16.10 -12.39 8.25
N HIS A 300 14.92 -12.55 8.85
CA HIS A 300 13.63 -12.36 8.19
C HIS A 300 13.25 -10.88 8.01
N LEU A 301 13.92 -9.95 8.69
CA LEU A 301 13.70 -8.52 8.52
C LEU A 301 14.45 -7.93 7.32
N VAL A 302 15.53 -8.56 6.89
CA VAL A 302 16.41 -8.05 5.83
C VAL A 302 15.68 -7.76 4.50
N PRO A 303 14.76 -8.59 3.98
CA PRO A 303 14.01 -8.26 2.77
C PRO A 303 13.18 -6.99 2.89
N PHE A 304 12.61 -6.72 4.08
CA PHE A 304 11.85 -5.49 4.34
C PHE A 304 12.73 -4.23 4.32
N GLU A 305 14.01 -4.33 4.69
CA GLU A 305 14.94 -3.21 4.51
C GLU A 305 15.00 -2.77 3.05
N GLY A 306 14.98 -3.73 2.10
CA GLY A 306 14.94 -3.43 0.66
C GLY A 306 13.67 -2.67 0.27
N ALA A 307 12.53 -3.01 0.88
CA ALA A 307 11.28 -2.29 0.67
C ALA A 307 11.35 -0.85 1.21
N PHE A 308 11.94 -0.65 2.40
CA PHE A 308 12.11 0.68 2.98
C PHE A 308 13.12 1.53 2.21
N GLU A 309 14.19 0.94 1.70
CA GLU A 309 15.12 1.61 0.78
C GLU A 309 14.44 2.08 -0.51
N ALA A 310 13.48 1.32 -1.04
CA ALA A 310 12.64 1.69 -2.17
C ALA A 310 11.52 2.69 -1.81
N ARG A 311 11.42 3.11 -0.54
CA ARG A 311 10.35 3.99 -0.02
C ARG A 311 8.95 3.43 -0.31
N VAL A 312 8.73 2.17 0.04
CA VAL A 312 7.43 1.51 -0.09
C VAL A 312 6.34 2.31 0.62
N ALA A 313 5.17 2.43 -0.01
CA ALA A 313 4.09 3.26 0.52
C ALA A 313 3.25 2.58 1.61
N ALA A 314 3.16 1.25 1.57
CA ALA A 314 2.35 0.51 2.52
C ALA A 314 3.01 -0.80 2.97
N VAL A 315 2.70 -1.22 4.19
CA VAL A 315 3.17 -2.46 4.81
C VAL A 315 1.97 -3.22 5.36
N MET A 316 1.92 -4.52 5.10
CA MET A 316 0.89 -5.41 5.65
C MET A 316 1.52 -6.33 6.71
N PRO A 317 1.08 -6.25 7.99
CA PRO A 317 1.52 -7.18 9.02
C PRO A 317 0.91 -8.55 8.85
N TYR A 318 1.59 -9.57 9.38
CA TYR A 318 1.16 -10.95 9.25
C TYR A 318 0.18 -11.39 10.36
N TYR A 319 -0.57 -12.45 10.08
CA TYR A 319 -1.52 -13.06 11.03
C TYR A 319 -0.85 -13.74 12.20
N ALA A 320 0.25 -14.50 11.94
CA ALA A 320 0.82 -15.41 12.90
C ALA A 320 1.29 -14.74 14.18
N MET A 321 1.33 -15.55 15.23
CA MET A 321 1.78 -15.22 16.57
C MET A 321 3.20 -15.79 16.77
N PRO A 322 4.21 -14.99 17.14
CA PRO A 322 5.54 -15.49 17.43
C PRO A 322 5.54 -16.28 18.75
N LEU A 323 6.16 -17.46 18.77
CA LEU A 323 6.38 -18.22 19.99
C LEU A 323 7.83 -18.13 20.46
N GLY A 324 8.03 -17.82 21.73
CA GLY A 324 9.35 -17.78 22.37
C GLY A 324 10.32 -16.79 21.72
N LEU A 325 9.81 -15.82 20.96
CA LEU A 325 10.64 -14.81 20.32
C LEU A 325 11.18 -13.82 21.33
N THR A 326 12.47 -13.51 21.22
CA THR A 326 13.09 -12.40 21.97
C THR A 326 13.68 -11.39 20.99
N GLN A 327 13.51 -10.11 21.29
CA GLN A 327 14.14 -9.01 20.57
C GLN A 327 14.90 -8.13 21.55
N ASP A 328 16.17 -7.85 21.28
CA ASP A 328 17.05 -7.08 22.17
C ASP A 328 17.06 -7.61 23.62
N GLY A 329 16.99 -8.93 23.76
CA GLY A 329 16.97 -9.62 25.04
C GLY A 329 15.65 -9.51 25.84
N GLN A 330 14.61 -8.94 25.24
CA GLN A 330 13.27 -8.85 25.83
C GLN A 330 12.32 -9.83 25.11
N PRO A 331 11.43 -10.52 25.84
CA PRO A 331 10.43 -11.36 25.22
C PRO A 331 9.45 -10.52 24.38
N VAL A 332 9.13 -11.00 23.19
CA VAL A 332 8.09 -10.43 22.35
C VAL A 332 6.75 -11.04 22.76
N GLU A 333 5.72 -10.22 22.90
CA GLU A 333 4.38 -10.65 23.26
C GLU A 333 3.86 -11.71 22.26
N GLU A 334 3.32 -12.81 22.77
CA GLU A 334 2.79 -13.90 21.95
C GLU A 334 1.35 -13.60 21.50
N VAL A 335 1.24 -12.64 20.59
CA VAL A 335 -0.01 -12.26 19.91
C VAL A 335 0.28 -12.12 18.41
N GLY A 336 -0.76 -12.20 17.58
CA GLY A 336 -0.61 -12.00 16.12
C GLY A 336 0.14 -10.71 15.81
N PHE A 337 1.03 -10.76 14.79
CA PHE A 337 1.91 -9.60 14.48
C PHE A 337 1.13 -8.31 14.22
N GLY A 338 -0.07 -8.39 13.63
CA GLY A 338 -0.95 -7.24 13.42
C GLY A 338 -1.45 -6.58 14.70
N PHE A 339 -1.39 -7.28 15.85
CA PHE A 339 -1.77 -6.77 17.19
C PHE A 339 -0.56 -6.53 18.10
N ASN A 340 0.63 -6.77 17.60
CA ASN A 340 1.84 -6.72 18.41
C ASN A 340 2.44 -5.33 18.42
N ARG A 341 2.36 -4.63 19.57
CA ARG A 341 2.91 -3.29 19.73
C ARG A 341 4.41 -3.25 19.45
N GLN A 342 5.17 -4.25 19.95
CA GLN A 342 6.62 -4.30 19.76
C GLN A 342 6.98 -4.43 18.28
N ILE A 343 6.15 -5.11 17.48
CA ILE A 343 6.35 -5.26 16.04
C ILE A 343 5.88 -4.02 15.27
N ILE A 344 4.68 -3.51 15.53
CA ILE A 344 4.12 -2.40 14.74
C ILE A 344 4.68 -1.05 15.20
N THR A 345 4.66 -0.79 16.51
CA THR A 345 5.07 0.53 17.03
C THR A 345 6.58 0.61 17.21
N ASP A 346 7.17 -0.34 17.92
CA ASP A 346 8.56 -0.21 18.32
C ASP A 346 9.52 -0.59 17.17
N LEU A 347 9.24 -1.68 16.44
CA LEU A 347 10.08 -2.11 15.31
C LEU A 347 9.75 -1.34 14.02
N LEU A 348 8.52 -1.41 13.52
CA LEU A 348 8.18 -0.80 12.21
C LEU A 348 8.25 0.73 12.27
N ARG A 349 7.50 1.35 13.19
CA ARG A 349 7.48 2.82 13.31
C ARG A 349 8.74 3.35 13.98
N GLY A 350 9.20 2.69 15.05
CA GLY A 350 10.32 3.14 15.90
C GLY A 350 11.69 2.91 15.28
N HIS A 351 12.01 1.67 14.90
CA HIS A 351 13.33 1.28 14.38
C HIS A 351 13.46 1.62 12.89
N PHE A 352 12.54 1.11 12.05
CA PHE A 352 12.59 1.33 10.60
C PHE A 352 12.12 2.73 10.17
N LYS A 353 11.51 3.51 11.07
CA LYS A 353 11.00 4.87 10.78
C LYS A 353 9.98 4.88 9.64
N PHE A 354 9.26 3.79 9.45
CA PHE A 354 8.22 3.73 8.45
C PHE A 354 7.05 4.65 8.82
N ASP A 355 6.73 5.59 7.96
CA ASP A 355 5.67 6.60 8.13
C ASP A 355 4.49 6.42 7.16
N GLY A 356 4.56 5.40 6.28
CA GLY A 356 3.50 5.07 5.34
C GLY A 356 2.30 4.35 5.96
N VAL A 357 1.45 3.81 5.12
CA VAL A 357 0.21 3.12 5.53
C VAL A 357 0.52 1.72 6.10
N VAL A 358 -0.05 1.40 7.25
CA VAL A 358 -0.15 0.02 7.73
C VAL A 358 -1.52 -0.51 7.32
N LEU A 359 -1.53 -1.40 6.35
CA LEU A 359 -2.73 -2.06 5.86
C LEU A 359 -2.87 -3.42 6.53
N SER A 360 -3.85 -3.60 7.40
CA SER A 360 -4.10 -4.91 8.01
C SER A 360 -4.42 -5.94 6.95
N ASP A 361 -4.01 -7.18 7.18
CA ASP A 361 -4.46 -8.29 6.34
C ASP A 361 -5.97 -8.53 6.53
N TRP A 362 -6.62 -9.28 5.63
CA TRP A 362 -8.07 -9.43 5.57
C TRP A 362 -8.64 -10.11 6.81
N GLY A 363 -9.72 -9.55 7.32
CA GLY A 363 -10.43 -10.09 8.46
C GLY A 363 -9.72 -9.97 9.80
N ILE A 364 -8.52 -9.37 9.88
CA ILE A 364 -7.69 -9.32 11.10
C ILE A 364 -8.38 -8.63 12.30
N VAL A 365 -9.37 -7.81 12.05
CA VAL A 365 -10.15 -7.10 13.08
C VAL A 365 -11.52 -7.73 13.34
N ASN A 366 -11.82 -8.84 12.68
CA ASN A 366 -13.08 -9.55 12.90
C ASN A 366 -13.11 -10.22 14.28
N ASP A 367 -14.29 -10.36 14.84
CA ASP A 367 -14.49 -11.11 16.06
C ASP A 367 -14.15 -12.59 15.87
N CYS A 368 -13.39 -13.13 16.80
CA CYS A 368 -13.00 -14.52 16.85
C CYS A 368 -14.05 -15.33 17.61
N ASP A 369 -14.77 -16.22 16.95
CA ASP A 369 -15.63 -17.21 17.59
C ASP A 369 -14.87 -18.53 17.88
N SER A 370 -15.56 -19.55 18.35
CA SER A 370 -14.91 -20.85 18.66
C SER A 370 -14.20 -21.48 17.46
N ARG A 371 -14.63 -21.20 16.23
CA ARG A 371 -14.00 -21.70 15.01
C ARG A 371 -12.64 -21.06 14.74
N CYS A 372 -12.43 -19.87 15.23
CA CYS A 372 -11.14 -19.18 15.17
C CYS A 372 -10.02 -19.97 15.90
N GLU A 373 -10.35 -20.66 16.97
CA GLU A 373 -9.37 -21.48 17.71
C GLU A 373 -9.37 -22.95 17.31
N GLN A 374 -10.53 -23.49 16.95
CA GLN A 374 -10.74 -24.92 16.74
C GLN A 374 -10.84 -25.33 15.27
N GLY A 375 -11.03 -24.36 14.35
CA GLY A 375 -11.30 -24.62 12.95
C GLY A 375 -12.74 -25.06 12.71
N LEU A 376 -12.99 -25.53 11.48
CA LEU A 376 -14.26 -26.17 11.12
C LEU A 376 -14.37 -27.56 11.76
N THR A 377 -15.55 -27.89 12.23
CA THR A 377 -15.88 -29.26 12.61
C THR A 377 -15.90 -30.17 11.39
N GLN A 378 -15.75 -31.48 11.59
CA GLN A 378 -15.85 -32.44 10.50
C GLN A 378 -17.21 -32.41 9.79
N ASP A 379 -18.29 -32.12 10.54
CA ASP A 379 -19.63 -32.00 9.96
C ASP A 379 -19.74 -30.77 9.06
N GLU A 380 -19.16 -29.64 9.44
CA GLU A 380 -19.11 -28.42 8.60
C GLU A 380 -18.30 -28.65 7.32
N VAL A 381 -17.16 -29.35 7.42
CA VAL A 381 -16.34 -29.74 6.27
C VAL A 381 -17.15 -30.64 5.33
N ASN A 382 -17.84 -31.65 5.88
CA ASN A 382 -18.68 -32.58 5.13
C ASN A 382 -19.88 -31.86 4.49
N ALA A 383 -20.37 -30.79 5.14
CA ALA A 383 -21.43 -29.93 4.60
C ALA A 383 -20.96 -28.95 3.55
N GLY A 384 -19.65 -28.94 3.23
CA GLY A 384 -19.05 -28.05 2.24
C GLY A 384 -18.90 -26.60 2.71
N VAL A 385 -18.88 -26.36 4.03
CA VAL A 385 -18.56 -25.02 4.56
C VAL A 385 -17.14 -24.66 4.16
N SER A 386 -17.00 -23.51 3.51
CA SER A 386 -15.69 -23.02 3.07
C SER A 386 -14.81 -22.67 4.26
N PRO A 387 -13.54 -23.12 4.30
CA PRO A 387 -12.59 -22.68 5.31
C PRO A 387 -12.46 -21.14 5.41
N TRP A 388 -12.69 -20.45 4.31
CA TRP A 388 -12.65 -18.98 4.25
C TRP A 388 -13.82 -18.28 4.98
N THR A 389 -14.80 -19.02 5.47
CA THR A 389 -15.88 -18.49 6.33
C THR A 389 -15.52 -18.52 7.81
N VAL A 390 -14.44 -19.20 8.18
CA VAL A 390 -13.90 -19.16 9.52
C VAL A 390 -13.25 -17.79 9.73
N PRO A 391 -13.59 -17.05 10.80
CA PRO A 391 -12.85 -15.84 11.11
C PRO A 391 -11.37 -16.19 11.26
N PHE A 392 -10.53 -15.56 10.47
CA PHE A 392 -9.10 -15.79 10.56
C PHE A 392 -8.61 -15.34 11.93
N GLY A 393 -7.77 -16.12 12.53
CA GLY A 393 -7.25 -16.01 13.88
C GLY A 393 -6.52 -14.77 14.30
N MET A 394 -7.13 -13.72 14.00
CA MET A 394 -6.62 -12.42 14.06
C MET A 394 -6.38 -11.87 15.41
N SER A 395 -7.18 -12.34 16.32
CA SER A 395 -7.10 -11.94 17.70
C SER A 395 -6.43 -13.01 18.58
N TRP A 396 -5.52 -13.83 17.99
CA TRP A 396 -4.77 -14.80 18.80
C TRP A 396 -4.26 -14.17 20.09
N GLY A 397 -4.89 -14.53 21.23
CA GLY A 397 -4.53 -14.04 22.56
C GLY A 397 -4.95 -12.61 22.89
N VAL A 398 -5.80 -11.96 22.09
CA VAL A 398 -6.19 -10.55 22.29
C VAL A 398 -7.67 -10.41 22.56
N GLU A 399 -8.05 -9.65 23.59
CA GLU A 399 -9.37 -9.08 23.68
C GLU A 399 -9.55 -8.00 22.63
N LYS A 400 -10.25 -8.38 21.59
CA LYS A 400 -10.85 -7.69 20.43
C LYS A 400 -10.68 -6.17 20.28
N LEU A 401 -11.03 -5.68 19.10
CA LEU A 401 -11.24 -4.29 18.63
C LEU A 401 -10.54 -3.13 19.39
N THR A 402 -10.51 -3.13 20.72
CA THR A 402 -9.90 -2.04 21.49
C THR A 402 -8.38 -1.98 21.28
N LYS A 403 -7.72 -3.15 21.17
CA LYS A 403 -6.27 -3.21 20.97
C LYS A 403 -5.91 -2.94 19.50
N ALA A 404 -6.75 -3.41 18.56
CA ALA A 404 -6.59 -3.11 17.14
C ALA A 404 -6.70 -1.60 16.85
N ALA A 405 -7.70 -0.94 17.40
CA ALA A 405 -7.85 0.50 17.26
C ALA A 405 -6.63 1.29 17.76
N MET A 406 -5.91 0.78 18.78
CA MET A 406 -4.72 1.42 19.34
C MET A 406 -3.44 1.19 18.51
N LEU A 407 -3.42 0.20 17.61
CA LEU A 407 -2.23 -0.18 16.83
C LEU A 407 -2.26 0.40 15.42
N PHE A 408 -3.45 0.67 14.88
CA PHE A 408 -3.64 1.19 13.53
C PHE A 408 -3.91 2.71 13.49
N THR A 409 -4.04 3.37 14.64
CA THR A 409 -4.09 4.83 14.77
C THR A 409 -2.72 5.40 15.12
#